data_7a54e4ab86aa46ade091205378d35d87
#
_entry.id   7a54e4ab86aa46ade091205378d35d87
#
_cell.length_a   1.000
_cell.length_b   1.000
_cell.length_c   1.000
_cell.angle_alpha   90.00
_cell.angle_beta   90.00
_cell.angle_gamma   90.00
#
_symmetry.space_group_name_H-M   'P 1'
#
loop_
_entity.id
_entity.type
_entity.pdbx_description
1 polymer ?
#
loop_
_entity_poly.entity_id
_entity_poly.type
_entity_poly.pdbx_seq_one_letter_code
_entity_poly.pdbx_strand_id
1 'polypeptide(L)'
;MDISAPGGDTYADSNYGGVYSTSVNEDGTSGYEYMQGTSMACPHVSGACALAVSYYYGKDKRMGLTPDMLRSALLSSARPINANLSAPYVGNMGVGMLDTYRLLQYMGYLGEIPAQTLTAGQTKTLEMSEYFPSVQVLSYSVSAPAVVKASLSKGVLTLDGVSSGTAEVTVSDGNSMFKTIKVTVN
;
A
#
# COMPACT_ATOMS: atom_id res chain seq x y z
N MET A 1 -11.83 14.34 6.39
CA MET A 1 -10.40 14.33 5.99
C MET A 1 -9.91 12.89 6.00
N ASP A 2 -9.26 12.43 4.95
CA ASP A 2 -8.88 11.01 4.82
C ASP A 2 -7.45 10.74 5.33
N ILE A 3 -6.53 11.68 5.10
CA ILE A 3 -5.12 11.58 5.47
C ILE A 3 -4.55 12.95 5.80
N SER A 4 -3.57 13.02 6.69
CA SER A 4 -2.80 14.24 6.99
C SER A 4 -1.47 14.24 6.24
N ALA A 5 -0.99 15.45 5.92
CA ALA A 5 0.33 15.67 5.33
C ALA A 5 0.91 17.00 5.83
N PRO A 6 2.23 17.25 5.69
CA PRO A 6 2.85 18.49 6.14
C PRO A 6 2.21 19.71 5.46
N GLY A 7 1.64 20.59 6.26
CA GLY A 7 1.00 21.82 5.81
C GLY A 7 1.62 23.11 6.35
N GLY A 8 2.71 22.99 7.14
CA GLY A 8 3.36 24.10 7.81
C GLY A 8 2.63 24.55 9.08
N ASP A 9 3.35 25.27 9.94
CA ASP A 9 2.85 25.94 11.13
C ASP A 9 3.64 27.25 11.39
N THR A 10 3.21 28.30 10.73
CA THR A 10 3.84 29.65 10.89
C THR A 10 3.51 30.28 12.23
N TYR A 11 2.60 29.73 13.02
CA TYR A 11 2.35 30.19 14.39
C TYR A 11 3.41 29.68 15.37
N ALA A 12 3.94 28.46 15.12
CA ALA A 12 5.05 27.94 15.92
C ALA A 12 6.38 28.64 15.59
N ASP A 13 6.62 28.95 14.31
CA ASP A 13 7.79 29.70 13.85
C ASP A 13 7.39 30.56 12.64
N SER A 14 7.29 31.88 12.85
CA SER A 14 6.88 32.82 11.82
C SER A 14 7.84 32.92 10.62
N ASN A 15 9.12 32.53 10.79
CA ASN A 15 10.13 32.62 9.75
C ASN A 15 10.27 31.33 8.95
N TYR A 16 10.21 30.15 9.63
CA TYR A 16 10.56 28.86 9.01
C TYR A 16 9.53 27.75 9.26
N GLY A 17 8.44 28.04 9.97
CA GLY A 17 7.40 27.05 10.29
C GLY A 17 6.51 26.69 9.11
N GLY A 18 6.54 27.44 8.01
CA GLY A 18 5.79 27.15 6.78
C GLY A 18 6.45 26.10 5.89
N VAL A 19 5.74 25.70 4.86
CA VAL A 19 6.28 24.90 3.75
C VAL A 19 6.97 25.86 2.79
N TYR A 20 8.29 25.71 2.63
CA TYR A 20 9.09 26.49 1.70
C TYR A 20 8.96 25.96 0.26
N SER A 21 8.53 26.80 -0.65
CA SER A 21 8.33 26.42 -2.05
C SER A 21 8.48 27.59 -3.00
N THR A 22 8.49 27.29 -4.29
CA THR A 22 8.49 28.30 -5.36
C THR A 22 7.25 29.16 -5.28
N SER A 23 7.43 30.47 -5.51
CA SER A 23 6.37 31.47 -5.53
C SER A 23 6.63 32.50 -6.62
N VAL A 24 5.70 33.40 -6.79
CA VAL A 24 5.84 34.57 -7.66
C VAL A 24 5.79 35.81 -6.79
N ASN A 25 6.82 36.65 -6.86
CA ASN A 25 6.90 37.91 -6.16
C ASN A 25 5.83 38.92 -6.68
N GLU A 26 5.55 39.97 -5.92
CA GLU A 26 4.57 41.01 -6.32
C GLU A 26 4.91 41.67 -7.65
N ASP A 27 6.20 41.76 -8.02
CA ASP A 27 6.68 42.29 -9.30
C ASP A 27 6.61 41.29 -10.47
N GLY A 28 6.07 40.10 -10.25
CA GLY A 28 5.94 39.01 -11.22
C GLY A 28 7.20 38.19 -11.46
N THR A 29 8.27 38.43 -10.71
CA THR A 29 9.50 37.60 -10.79
C THR A 29 9.35 36.29 -9.99
N SER A 30 10.13 35.27 -10.37
CA SER A 30 10.17 34.03 -9.64
C SER A 30 10.82 34.21 -8.26
N GLY A 31 10.21 33.63 -7.24
CA GLY A 31 10.67 33.70 -5.86
C GLY A 31 10.44 32.41 -5.09
N TYR A 32 10.68 32.48 -3.79
CA TYR A 32 10.41 31.41 -2.83
C TYR A 32 9.83 32.01 -1.57
N GLU A 33 8.86 31.33 -0.99
CA GLU A 33 8.27 31.78 0.27
C GLU A 33 7.83 30.61 1.15
N TYR A 34 7.57 30.92 2.43
CA TYR A 34 7.02 29.99 3.41
C TYR A 34 5.52 30.21 3.52
N MET A 35 4.74 29.16 3.25
CA MET A 35 3.29 29.19 3.39
C MET A 35 2.80 28.07 4.32
N GLN A 36 1.61 28.26 4.89
CA GLN A 36 0.94 27.22 5.64
C GLN A 36 -0.48 27.00 5.17
N GLY A 37 -0.98 25.79 5.36
CA GLY A 37 -2.38 25.42 5.11
C GLY A 37 -2.53 24.05 4.47
N THR A 38 -3.77 23.63 4.34
CA THR A 38 -4.13 22.41 3.64
C THR A 38 -3.75 22.46 2.16
N SER A 39 -3.67 23.68 1.58
CA SER A 39 -3.16 23.89 0.21
C SER A 39 -1.71 23.48 0.05
N MET A 40 -0.89 23.53 1.11
CA MET A 40 0.50 23.06 1.13
C MET A 40 0.61 21.57 1.43
N ALA A 41 -0.33 21.03 2.21
CA ALA A 41 -0.41 19.59 2.48
C ALA A 41 -0.87 18.79 1.25
N CYS A 42 -1.80 19.31 0.46
CA CYS A 42 -2.36 18.63 -0.72
C CYS A 42 -1.29 18.21 -1.75
N PRO A 43 -0.36 19.08 -2.19
CA PRO A 43 0.67 18.69 -3.17
C PRO A 43 1.66 17.64 -2.63
N HIS A 44 1.88 17.54 -1.32
CA HIS A 44 2.66 16.43 -0.74
C HIS A 44 1.99 15.09 -1.00
N VAL A 45 0.67 15.00 -0.81
CA VAL A 45 -0.10 13.78 -1.11
C VAL A 45 -0.09 13.49 -2.62
N SER A 46 -0.31 14.50 -3.45
CA SER A 46 -0.30 14.36 -4.91
C SER A 46 1.06 13.90 -5.43
N GLY A 47 2.15 14.47 -4.91
CA GLY A 47 3.52 14.08 -5.24
C GLY A 47 3.85 12.64 -4.81
N ALA A 48 3.42 12.24 -3.62
CA ALA A 48 3.57 10.86 -3.15
C ALA A 48 2.79 9.87 -4.02
N CYS A 49 1.56 10.22 -4.42
CA CYS A 49 0.78 9.42 -5.36
C CYS A 49 1.45 9.31 -6.73
N ALA A 50 2.01 10.40 -7.26
CA ALA A 50 2.74 10.39 -8.53
C ALA A 50 3.96 9.47 -8.47
N LEU A 51 4.73 9.53 -7.38
CA LEU A 51 5.86 8.61 -7.15
C LEU A 51 5.39 7.16 -7.06
N ALA A 52 4.29 6.89 -6.35
CA ALA A 52 3.71 5.56 -6.24
C ALA A 52 3.28 4.99 -7.58
N VAL A 53 2.62 5.78 -8.42
CA VAL A 53 2.22 5.41 -9.79
C VAL A 53 3.46 5.11 -10.63
N SER A 54 4.46 6.00 -10.62
CA SER A 54 5.71 5.81 -11.35
C SER A 54 6.45 4.54 -10.91
N TYR A 55 6.52 4.29 -9.60
CA TYR A 55 7.14 3.09 -9.05
C TYR A 55 6.41 1.81 -9.45
N TYR A 56 5.06 1.81 -9.39
CA TYR A 56 4.24 0.66 -9.77
C TYR A 56 4.45 0.25 -11.22
N TYR A 57 4.36 1.22 -12.15
CA TYR A 57 4.54 0.94 -13.59
C TYR A 57 6.01 0.68 -13.96
N GLY A 58 6.96 1.24 -13.23
CA GLY A 58 8.39 1.01 -13.46
C GLY A 58 8.88 -0.36 -12.98
N LYS A 59 8.23 -0.91 -11.96
CA LYS A 59 8.59 -2.22 -11.40
C LYS A 59 7.92 -3.34 -12.18
N ASP A 60 8.72 -4.19 -12.81
CA ASP A 60 8.27 -5.40 -13.52
C ASP A 60 7.24 -5.14 -14.65
N LYS A 61 7.16 -3.91 -15.16
CA LYS A 61 6.21 -3.48 -16.19
C LYS A 61 4.75 -3.81 -15.83
N ARG A 62 4.40 -3.65 -14.56
CA ARG A 62 3.05 -3.91 -14.07
C ARG A 62 2.02 -3.01 -14.76
N MET A 63 0.82 -3.50 -14.90
CA MET A 63 -0.32 -2.81 -15.51
C MET A 63 -1.55 -2.93 -14.60
N GLY A 64 -2.56 -2.09 -14.85
CA GLY A 64 -3.86 -2.26 -14.21
C GLY A 64 -4.01 -1.59 -12.84
N LEU A 65 -3.12 -0.64 -12.48
CA LEU A 65 -3.33 0.19 -11.27
C LEU A 65 -4.61 1.02 -11.43
N THR A 66 -5.54 0.84 -10.50
CA THR A 66 -6.77 1.64 -10.44
C THR A 66 -6.64 2.76 -9.39
N PRO A 67 -7.44 3.85 -9.49
CA PRO A 67 -7.50 4.88 -8.45
C PRO A 67 -7.83 4.31 -7.06
N ASP A 68 -8.71 3.31 -6.97
CA ASP A 68 -9.07 2.68 -5.70
C ASP A 68 -7.92 1.88 -5.08
N MET A 69 -7.12 1.18 -5.89
CA MET A 69 -5.91 0.51 -5.44
C MET A 69 -4.89 1.51 -4.89
N LEU A 70 -4.66 2.62 -5.60
CA LEU A 70 -3.76 3.67 -5.15
C LEU A 70 -4.26 4.33 -3.86
N ARG A 71 -5.57 4.64 -3.78
CA ARG A 71 -6.19 5.20 -2.59
C ARG A 71 -6.06 4.25 -1.39
N SER A 72 -6.34 2.97 -1.58
CA SER A 72 -6.21 1.95 -0.53
C SER A 72 -4.75 1.84 -0.05
N ALA A 73 -3.79 1.81 -0.97
CA ALA A 73 -2.37 1.78 -0.64
C ALA A 73 -1.94 3.01 0.17
N LEU A 74 -2.37 4.21 -0.26
CA LEU A 74 -2.09 5.48 0.41
C LEU A 74 -2.60 5.47 1.86
N LEU A 75 -3.85 5.09 2.07
CA LEU A 75 -4.47 5.11 3.40
C LEU A 75 -3.91 4.01 4.31
N SER A 76 -3.67 2.80 3.77
CA SER A 76 -3.11 1.67 4.54
C SER A 76 -1.64 1.88 4.92
N SER A 77 -0.90 2.66 4.16
CA SER A 77 0.51 2.98 4.44
C SER A 77 0.69 4.18 5.39
N ALA A 78 -0.37 4.93 5.69
CA ALA A 78 -0.28 6.09 6.56
C ALA A 78 0.27 5.73 7.96
N ARG A 79 1.09 6.61 8.50
CA ARG A 79 1.64 6.45 9.86
C ARG A 79 0.62 6.93 10.90
N PRO A 80 0.20 6.09 11.85
CA PRO A 80 -0.69 6.51 12.94
C PRO A 80 -0.10 7.68 13.72
N ILE A 81 -0.92 8.70 14.02
CA ILE A 81 -0.49 9.92 14.74
C ILE A 81 -1.34 10.25 15.96
N ASN A 82 -2.46 9.56 16.19
CA ASN A 82 -3.40 9.89 17.28
C ASN A 82 -2.74 9.96 18.66
N ALA A 83 -1.75 9.12 18.92
CA ALA A 83 -1.01 9.14 20.20
C ALA A 83 -0.20 10.43 20.44
N ASN A 84 0.07 11.19 19.38
CA ASN A 84 0.88 12.41 19.41
C ASN A 84 0.01 13.68 19.30
N LEU A 85 -1.31 13.54 19.27
CA LEU A 85 -2.24 14.66 19.07
C LEU A 85 -2.85 15.12 20.39
N SER A 86 -3.12 16.42 20.51
CA SER A 86 -3.93 16.99 21.58
C SER A 86 -5.39 16.53 21.43
N ALA A 87 -6.11 16.44 22.55
CA ALA A 87 -7.46 15.89 22.64
C ALA A 87 -8.46 16.35 21.54
N PRO A 88 -8.52 17.64 21.14
CA PRO A 88 -9.47 18.07 20.09
C PRO A 88 -9.20 17.49 18.71
N TYR A 89 -7.98 17.03 18.46
CA TYR A 89 -7.56 16.54 17.13
C TYR A 89 -7.53 15.03 17.00
N VAL A 90 -7.61 14.30 18.13
CA VAL A 90 -7.63 12.82 18.13
C VAL A 90 -8.85 12.32 17.36
N GLY A 91 -8.62 11.47 16.36
CA GLY A 91 -9.67 10.93 15.48
C GLY A 91 -10.12 11.88 14.36
N ASN A 92 -9.67 13.15 14.35
CA ASN A 92 -10.08 14.15 13.36
C ASN A 92 -9.05 14.41 12.25
N MET A 93 -7.88 13.73 12.31
CA MET A 93 -6.75 13.92 11.38
C MET A 93 -6.65 12.82 10.33
N GLY A 94 -7.77 12.18 9.97
CA GLY A 94 -7.82 11.06 9.03
C GLY A 94 -7.20 9.79 9.61
N VAL A 95 -6.80 8.85 8.74
CA VAL A 95 -6.19 7.57 9.16
C VAL A 95 -4.76 7.73 9.70
N GLY A 96 -4.11 8.86 9.44
CA GLY A 96 -2.75 9.14 9.91
C GLY A 96 -2.01 10.14 9.03
N MET A 97 -0.71 10.23 9.23
CA MET A 97 0.21 11.08 8.47
C MET A 97 0.73 10.35 7.23
N LEU A 98 0.79 11.04 6.11
CA LEU A 98 1.45 10.58 4.89
C LEU A 98 2.85 10.04 5.18
N ASP A 99 3.12 8.82 4.74
CA ASP A 99 4.43 8.19 4.78
C ASP A 99 4.76 7.63 3.39
N THR A 100 5.48 8.41 2.61
CA THR A 100 5.81 8.08 1.22
C THR A 100 6.68 6.83 1.11
N TYR A 101 7.58 6.58 2.06
CA TYR A 101 8.40 5.38 2.07
C TYR A 101 7.55 4.12 2.24
N ARG A 102 6.64 4.11 3.23
CA ARG A 102 5.70 3.00 3.44
C ARG A 102 4.77 2.82 2.25
N LEU A 103 4.32 3.93 1.64
CA LEU A 103 3.50 3.87 0.43
C LEU A 103 4.24 3.16 -0.71
N LEU A 104 5.50 3.51 -0.99
CA LEU A 104 6.30 2.85 -2.02
C LEU A 104 6.57 1.37 -1.70
N GLN A 105 6.84 1.04 -0.43
CA GLN A 105 6.92 -0.36 -0.01
C GLN A 105 5.61 -1.10 -0.30
N TYR A 106 4.47 -0.52 0.09
CA TYR A 106 3.14 -1.11 -0.14
C TYR A 106 2.87 -1.33 -1.64
N MET A 107 3.20 -0.34 -2.49
CA MET A 107 3.10 -0.46 -3.94
C MET A 107 3.95 -1.60 -4.51
N GLY A 108 5.09 -1.89 -3.90
CA GLY A 108 5.93 -3.02 -4.24
C GLY A 108 5.23 -4.38 -4.10
N TYR A 109 4.25 -4.48 -3.20
CA TYR A 109 3.49 -5.71 -2.91
C TYR A 109 2.16 -5.80 -3.68
N LEU A 110 1.75 -4.82 -4.46
CA LEU A 110 0.48 -4.85 -5.22
C LEU A 110 0.49 -5.83 -6.42
N GLY A 111 1.63 -6.43 -6.78
CA GLY A 111 1.72 -7.43 -7.84
C GLY A 111 0.89 -8.68 -7.55
N GLU A 112 0.41 -9.34 -8.60
CA GLU A 112 -0.30 -10.60 -8.49
C GLU A 112 0.67 -11.75 -8.19
N ILE A 113 0.19 -12.77 -7.47
CA ILE A 113 0.91 -14.03 -7.36
C ILE A 113 0.66 -14.80 -8.67
N PRO A 114 1.71 -15.23 -9.39
CA PRO A 114 1.54 -15.94 -10.64
C PRO A 114 0.72 -17.22 -10.47
N ALA A 115 -0.07 -17.56 -11.50
CA ALA A 115 -0.79 -18.83 -11.52
C ALA A 115 0.17 -20.01 -11.38
N GLN A 116 -0.26 -21.05 -10.66
CA GLN A 116 0.53 -22.24 -10.37
C GLN A 116 -0.03 -23.46 -11.11
N THR A 117 0.87 -24.29 -11.61
CA THR A 117 0.53 -25.58 -12.18
C THR A 117 1.23 -26.67 -11.38
N LEU A 118 0.49 -27.72 -11.00
CA LEU A 118 0.95 -28.88 -10.24
C LEU A 118 0.46 -30.15 -10.95
N THR A 119 1.07 -31.27 -10.59
CA THR A 119 0.51 -32.60 -10.85
C THR A 119 -0.09 -33.17 -9.54
N ALA A 120 -1.00 -34.14 -9.65
CA ALA A 120 -1.53 -34.81 -8.46
C ALA A 120 -0.39 -35.44 -7.65
N GLY A 121 -0.37 -35.19 -6.34
CA GLY A 121 0.70 -35.58 -5.41
C GLY A 121 1.90 -34.62 -5.36
N GLN A 122 1.95 -33.59 -6.20
CA GLN A 122 3.03 -32.59 -6.15
C GLN A 122 2.75 -31.53 -5.09
N THR A 123 3.79 -31.18 -4.31
CA THR A 123 3.80 -30.07 -3.38
C THR A 123 4.61 -28.90 -3.93
N LYS A 124 4.15 -27.67 -3.75
CA LYS A 124 4.84 -26.44 -4.10
C LYS A 124 4.74 -25.41 -2.98
N THR A 125 5.80 -24.67 -2.74
CA THR A 125 5.85 -23.62 -1.72
C THR A 125 6.02 -22.24 -2.36
N LEU A 126 5.42 -21.23 -1.75
CA LEU A 126 5.52 -19.81 -2.15
C LEU A 126 5.82 -18.97 -0.91
N GLU A 127 6.81 -18.10 -1.01
CA GLU A 127 7.19 -17.15 0.04
C GLU A 127 6.27 -15.93 -0.01
N MET A 128 5.39 -15.78 0.97
CA MET A 128 4.42 -14.68 1.01
C MET A 128 5.06 -13.32 1.32
N SER A 129 6.27 -13.30 1.84
CA SER A 129 7.06 -12.07 2.03
C SER A 129 7.37 -11.33 0.72
N GLU A 130 7.33 -12.02 -0.42
CA GLU A 130 7.46 -11.41 -1.75
C GLU A 130 6.20 -10.64 -2.18
N TYR A 131 5.05 -10.93 -1.56
CA TYR A 131 3.74 -10.44 -1.98
C TYR A 131 2.98 -9.66 -0.92
N PHE A 132 3.40 -9.72 0.34
CA PHE A 132 2.78 -9.04 1.46
C PHE A 132 3.81 -8.32 2.34
N PRO A 133 3.50 -7.10 2.81
CA PRO A 133 4.41 -6.32 3.66
C PRO A 133 4.62 -6.93 5.06
N SER A 134 3.70 -7.79 5.50
CA SER A 134 3.80 -8.54 6.75
C SER A 134 3.21 -9.93 6.54
N VAL A 135 3.88 -10.94 7.08
CA VAL A 135 3.45 -12.35 6.99
C VAL A 135 2.95 -12.91 8.32
N GLN A 136 2.89 -12.10 9.37
CA GLN A 136 2.59 -12.56 10.72
C GLN A 136 1.11 -12.92 10.95
N VAL A 137 0.21 -12.26 10.22
CA VAL A 137 -1.25 -12.37 10.39
C VAL A 137 -1.97 -12.80 9.12
N LEU A 138 -1.26 -13.48 8.21
CA LEU A 138 -1.88 -13.95 6.98
C LEU A 138 -2.87 -15.09 7.25
N SER A 139 -3.99 -15.04 6.54
CA SER A 139 -5.01 -16.09 6.45
C SER A 139 -5.16 -16.56 5.01
N TYR A 140 -5.75 -17.73 4.80
CA TYR A 140 -6.00 -18.23 3.45
C TYR A 140 -7.34 -18.98 3.36
N SER A 141 -7.87 -19.07 2.14
CA SER A 141 -9.01 -19.91 1.79
C SER A 141 -8.76 -20.62 0.46
N VAL A 142 -9.42 -21.76 0.26
CA VAL A 142 -9.31 -22.58 -0.96
C VAL A 142 -10.70 -22.83 -1.51
N SER A 143 -10.95 -22.50 -2.79
CA SER A 143 -12.27 -22.67 -3.43
C SER A 143 -12.64 -24.13 -3.69
N ALA A 144 -11.65 -24.99 -3.96
CA ALA A 144 -11.84 -26.41 -4.28
C ALA A 144 -10.83 -27.31 -3.51
N PRO A 145 -11.05 -27.62 -2.22
CA PRO A 145 -10.12 -28.43 -1.42
C PRO A 145 -9.92 -29.88 -1.90
N ALA A 146 -10.83 -30.38 -2.73
CA ALA A 146 -10.68 -31.67 -3.38
C ALA A 146 -9.65 -31.67 -4.52
N VAL A 147 -9.35 -30.49 -5.08
CA VAL A 147 -8.36 -30.28 -6.16
C VAL A 147 -7.01 -29.88 -5.58
N VAL A 148 -7.01 -28.93 -4.65
CA VAL A 148 -5.79 -28.38 -4.00
C VAL A 148 -6.01 -28.29 -2.51
N LYS A 149 -5.09 -28.81 -1.71
CA LYS A 149 -4.95 -28.48 -0.30
C LYS A 149 -3.91 -27.36 -0.15
N ALA A 150 -4.12 -26.49 0.82
CA ALA A 150 -3.16 -25.46 1.15
C ALA A 150 -2.89 -25.45 2.66
N SER A 151 -1.70 -25.00 3.04
CA SER A 151 -1.36 -24.66 4.41
C SER A 151 -0.46 -23.42 4.42
N LEU A 152 -0.55 -22.63 5.47
CA LEU A 152 0.23 -21.41 5.63
C LEU A 152 0.92 -21.44 7.00
N SER A 153 2.24 -21.37 6.97
CA SER A 153 3.05 -21.39 8.20
C SER A 153 4.26 -20.48 8.05
N LYS A 154 4.46 -19.55 9.00
CA LYS A 154 5.61 -18.63 9.05
C LYS A 154 5.81 -17.85 7.74
N GLY A 155 4.73 -17.49 7.06
CA GLY A 155 4.79 -16.76 5.78
C GLY A 155 5.06 -17.62 4.55
N VAL A 156 5.12 -18.94 4.69
CA VAL A 156 5.25 -19.88 3.58
C VAL A 156 3.90 -20.50 3.29
N LEU A 157 3.36 -20.28 2.10
CA LEU A 157 2.17 -20.96 1.57
C LEU A 157 2.59 -22.24 0.88
N THR A 158 2.10 -23.38 1.37
CA THR A 158 2.30 -24.69 0.75
C THR A 158 1.03 -25.08 0.00
N LEU A 159 1.17 -25.52 -1.24
CA LEU A 159 0.10 -25.99 -2.13
C LEU A 159 0.35 -27.47 -2.47
N ASP A 160 -0.63 -28.33 -2.18
CA ASP A 160 -0.58 -29.75 -2.50
C ASP A 160 -1.64 -30.09 -3.54
N GLY A 161 -1.21 -30.53 -4.72
CA GLY A 161 -2.10 -31.05 -5.77
C GLY A 161 -2.73 -32.36 -5.35
N VAL A 162 -4.08 -32.43 -5.31
CA VAL A 162 -4.82 -33.61 -4.85
C VAL A 162 -5.41 -34.38 -6.03
N SER A 163 -6.17 -33.72 -6.89
CA SER A 163 -6.79 -34.31 -8.07
C SER A 163 -6.84 -33.30 -9.22
N SER A 164 -6.95 -33.82 -10.45
CA SER A 164 -7.04 -32.96 -11.65
C SER A 164 -8.19 -31.97 -11.55
N GLY A 165 -7.93 -30.71 -11.92
CA GLY A 165 -8.90 -29.62 -11.89
C GLY A 165 -8.27 -28.24 -11.68
N THR A 166 -9.10 -27.25 -11.36
CA THR A 166 -8.67 -25.89 -11.08
C THR A 166 -9.24 -25.44 -9.74
N ALA A 167 -8.43 -24.77 -8.94
CA ALA A 167 -8.81 -24.13 -7.70
C ALA A 167 -8.26 -22.71 -7.62
N GLU A 168 -8.89 -21.87 -6.80
CA GLU A 168 -8.39 -20.57 -6.41
C GLU A 168 -8.00 -20.61 -4.93
N VAL A 169 -6.80 -20.14 -4.64
CA VAL A 169 -6.30 -19.96 -3.27
C VAL A 169 -6.17 -18.48 -3.01
N THR A 170 -6.97 -17.95 -2.10
CA THR A 170 -6.92 -16.55 -1.70
C THR A 170 -6.16 -16.42 -0.39
N VAL A 171 -5.15 -15.54 -0.37
CA VAL A 171 -4.39 -15.18 0.84
C VAL A 171 -4.72 -13.72 1.19
N SER A 172 -4.93 -13.43 2.47
CA SER A 172 -5.30 -12.11 2.98
C SER A 172 -4.49 -11.76 4.23
N ASP A 173 -4.15 -10.46 4.35
CA ASP A 173 -3.53 -9.88 5.55
C ASP A 173 -4.54 -9.50 6.65
N GLY A 174 -5.83 -9.80 6.43
CA GLY A 174 -6.91 -9.48 7.36
C GLY A 174 -7.33 -8.00 7.38
N ASN A 175 -6.65 -7.14 6.63
CA ASN A 175 -6.97 -5.71 6.51
C ASN A 175 -7.55 -5.38 5.13
N SER A 176 -6.71 -4.93 4.22
CA SER A 176 -7.15 -4.45 2.90
C SER A 176 -6.49 -5.17 1.73
N MET A 177 -5.46 -5.97 2.00
CA MET A 177 -4.72 -6.69 0.95
C MET A 177 -5.13 -8.15 0.92
N PHE A 178 -5.62 -8.58 -0.23
CA PHE A 178 -5.81 -9.99 -0.53
C PHE A 178 -5.30 -10.29 -1.95
N LYS A 179 -4.87 -11.53 -2.18
CA LYS A 179 -4.37 -12.00 -3.48
C LYS A 179 -4.90 -13.38 -3.75
N THR A 180 -5.36 -13.59 -4.97
CA THR A 180 -5.88 -14.87 -5.43
C THR A 180 -4.91 -15.52 -6.39
N ILE A 181 -4.58 -16.77 -6.12
CA ILE A 181 -3.69 -17.62 -6.91
C ILE A 181 -4.56 -18.64 -7.65
N LYS A 182 -4.54 -18.61 -8.96
CA LYS A 182 -5.15 -19.68 -9.76
C LYS A 182 -4.21 -20.88 -9.78
N VAL A 183 -4.69 -22.04 -9.33
CA VAL A 183 -3.93 -23.28 -9.28
C VAL A 183 -4.60 -24.32 -10.19
N THR A 184 -3.84 -24.86 -11.12
CA THR A 184 -4.28 -25.96 -12.01
C THR A 184 -3.53 -27.22 -11.63
N VAL A 185 -4.24 -28.32 -11.43
CA VAL A 185 -3.67 -29.65 -11.17
C VAL A 185 -3.96 -30.54 -12.40
N ASN A 186 -2.93 -31.08 -13.01
CA ASN A 186 -2.99 -31.98 -14.16
C ASN A 186 -2.94 -33.43 -13.72
#